data_8c081feeb259b43d0513961eb6b319b9
#
_entry.id   8c081feeb259b43d0513961eb6b319b9
#
_cell.length_a   1.000
_cell.length_b   1.000
_cell.length_c   1.000
_cell.angle_alpha   90.00
_cell.angle_beta   90.00
_cell.angle_gamma   90.00
#
_symmetry.space_group_name_H-M   'P 1'
#
loop_
_entity.id
_entity.type
_entity.pdbx_description
1 polymer ?
#
loop_
_entity_poly.entity_id
_entity_poly.type
_entity_poly.pdbx_seq_one_letter_code
_entity_poly.pdbx_strand_id
1 'polypeptide(L)'
;MIYTYQYRLRPTTEQKLILNEWLCICRYWYNTQLRERFDWWEQNRSYTDRCSLVCHLPKLKEQPSYYSQKKQLPVIKRDLVTVGWNKELLDFSVVPSQTLQEVCKRVELAFKRYIAGDKNGKRSGKPRFKNQARFRSLVFEGAKLHSCSVGGKFLYLWLPKMKLVKIRHHRPLPDGAILKSVQIIKKADGWYINLRLEDKTVPNFTSEITPTWENSLGMDAVLHEKDYLATSEGFKLSSIKSFRKSQSQLAKVSKRKASKRKGSRARRKLAKREGRIHASIARARKDHAYNSAHQLLSTGKKVFFYEKLNLKGLTRRNHPKQNEQGHYLPNGQSAKSGLNKSWSDAAFAQFFSILGYKAEKAGAKAIEVNPAYTSQLLSYKDEFVFTDCSVRQYWDEELQLYIDRDISSSINIKRVGLGLFPTIKRRKGNPVVIESTTNSTLKEVLLVHQLWATQKPKSVRIASA
;
A
#
# COMPACT_ATOMS: atom_id res chain seq x y z
N MET A 1 -1.26 5.78 -20.06
CA MET A 1 -1.17 5.41 -18.63
C MET A 1 0.16 4.73 -18.30
N ILE A 2 0.77 4.96 -17.10
CA ILE A 2 2.02 4.31 -16.69
C ILE A 2 1.74 3.33 -15.57
N TYR A 3 2.14 2.09 -15.72
CA TYR A 3 1.98 1.05 -14.69
C TYR A 3 3.20 0.12 -14.59
N THR A 4 3.23 -0.72 -13.58
CA THR A 4 4.39 -1.56 -13.28
C THR A 4 3.99 -3.03 -13.23
N TYR A 5 4.65 -3.84 -14.07
CA TYR A 5 4.55 -5.29 -14.05
C TYR A 5 5.72 -5.91 -13.29
N GLN A 6 5.44 -6.82 -12.37
CA GLN A 6 6.46 -7.52 -11.60
C GLN A 6 6.57 -8.98 -12.04
N TYR A 7 7.80 -9.39 -12.38
CA TYR A 7 8.12 -10.77 -12.76
C TYR A 7 9.21 -11.35 -11.85
N ARG A 8 9.32 -12.67 -11.84
CA ARG A 8 10.42 -13.36 -11.17
C ARG A 8 11.66 -13.31 -12.04
N LEU A 9 12.76 -12.77 -11.52
CA LEU A 9 14.08 -12.79 -12.17
C LEU A 9 14.80 -14.09 -11.77
N ARG A 10 15.45 -14.72 -12.74
CA ARG A 10 16.21 -15.99 -12.60
C ARG A 10 17.68 -15.79 -12.95
N PRO A 11 18.44 -15.00 -12.18
CA PRO A 11 19.86 -14.80 -12.44
C PRO A 11 20.66 -16.07 -12.15
N THR A 12 21.75 -16.31 -12.89
CA THR A 12 22.75 -17.35 -12.61
C THR A 12 23.46 -17.10 -11.29
N THR A 13 24.33 -17.99 -10.87
CA THR A 13 25.10 -17.79 -9.63
C THR A 13 26.06 -16.61 -9.74
N GLU A 14 26.76 -16.48 -10.87
CA GLU A 14 27.64 -15.36 -11.18
C GLU A 14 26.88 -14.04 -11.22
N GLN A 15 25.75 -13.99 -11.94
CA GLN A 15 24.89 -12.81 -11.99
C GLN A 15 24.36 -12.41 -10.60
N LYS A 16 24.13 -13.37 -9.70
CA LYS A 16 23.75 -13.04 -8.30
C LYS A 16 24.91 -12.41 -7.53
N LEU A 17 26.13 -12.82 -7.77
CA LEU A 17 27.32 -12.19 -7.17
C LEU A 17 27.44 -10.76 -7.64
N ILE A 18 27.43 -10.52 -8.94
CA ILE A 18 27.47 -9.18 -9.56
C ILE A 18 26.35 -8.28 -9.02
N LEU A 19 25.10 -8.76 -8.98
CA LEU A 19 23.97 -7.99 -8.45
C LEU A 19 24.12 -7.65 -6.96
N ASN A 20 24.72 -8.54 -6.16
CA ASN A 20 24.99 -8.27 -4.75
C ASN A 20 26.09 -7.23 -4.56
N GLU A 21 27.14 -7.30 -5.35
CA GLU A 21 28.22 -6.31 -5.42
C GLU A 21 27.67 -4.93 -5.81
N TRP A 22 26.91 -4.84 -6.89
CA TRP A 22 26.24 -3.58 -7.29
C TRP A 22 25.33 -3.00 -6.21
N LEU A 23 24.61 -3.86 -5.47
CA LEU A 23 23.82 -3.40 -4.32
C LEU A 23 24.70 -2.85 -3.20
N CYS A 24 25.90 -3.42 -2.97
CA CYS A 24 26.84 -2.94 -1.97
C CYS A 24 27.38 -1.56 -2.35
N ILE A 25 27.90 -1.41 -3.58
CA ILE A 25 28.45 -0.17 -4.13
C ILE A 25 27.39 0.93 -4.15
N CYS A 26 26.19 0.65 -4.69
CA CYS A 26 25.10 1.62 -4.76
C CYS A 26 24.57 2.01 -3.35
N ARG A 27 24.64 1.12 -2.37
CA ARG A 27 24.29 1.41 -0.97
C ARG A 27 25.30 2.37 -0.36
N TYR A 28 26.58 2.12 -0.56
CA TYR A 28 27.64 3.01 -0.11
C TYR A 28 27.46 4.40 -0.75
N TRP A 29 27.31 4.46 -2.06
CA TRP A 29 27.07 5.69 -2.81
C TRP A 29 25.84 6.46 -2.29
N TYR A 30 24.72 5.76 -2.03
CA TYR A 30 23.54 6.36 -1.44
C TYR A 30 23.82 7.01 -0.07
N ASN A 31 24.57 6.32 0.77
CA ASN A 31 24.86 6.81 2.12
C ASN A 31 25.85 8.00 2.10
N THR A 32 26.84 7.96 1.22
CA THR A 32 27.82 9.06 1.00
C THR A 32 27.10 10.32 0.53
N GLN A 33 26.27 10.21 -0.50
CA GLN A 33 25.50 11.34 -1.04
C GLN A 33 24.50 11.90 -0.01
N LEU A 34 23.89 11.03 0.77
CA LEU A 34 22.98 11.47 1.83
C LEU A 34 23.72 12.15 2.98
N ARG A 35 24.93 11.68 3.33
CA ARG A 35 25.80 12.31 4.34
C ARG A 35 26.20 13.72 3.91
N GLU A 36 26.67 13.90 2.69
CA GLU A 36 27.03 15.21 2.13
C GLU A 36 25.88 16.23 2.26
N ARG A 37 24.62 15.80 1.99
CA ARG A 37 23.45 16.65 2.15
C ARG A 37 23.10 16.95 3.59
N PHE A 38 23.34 16.03 4.51
CA PHE A 38 23.15 16.29 5.94
C PHE A 38 24.22 17.19 6.50
N ASP A 39 25.50 16.99 6.12
CA ASP A 39 26.60 17.84 6.53
C ASP A 39 26.38 19.28 6.04
N TRP A 40 25.92 19.46 4.80
CA TRP A 40 25.49 20.76 4.29
C TRP A 40 24.33 21.35 5.10
N TRP A 41 23.28 20.57 5.36
CA TRP A 41 22.11 21.01 6.09
C TRP A 41 22.44 21.41 7.52
N GLU A 42 23.25 20.66 8.21
CA GLU A 42 23.66 20.92 9.59
C GLU A 42 24.57 22.14 9.67
N GLN A 43 25.51 22.28 8.76
CA GLN A 43 26.41 23.44 8.69
C GLN A 43 25.62 24.74 8.43
N ASN A 44 24.78 24.77 7.43
CA ASN A 44 24.05 25.97 7.04
C ASN A 44 22.96 26.38 8.06
N ARG A 45 22.34 25.41 8.73
CA ARG A 45 21.32 25.69 9.76
C ARG A 45 21.91 26.18 11.08
N SER A 46 23.09 25.70 11.46
CA SER A 46 23.72 26.06 12.74
C SER A 46 24.29 27.48 12.73
N TYR A 47 24.67 28.01 11.59
CA TYR A 47 25.27 29.32 11.47
C TYR A 47 24.27 30.46 11.71
N THR A 48 23.05 30.33 11.24
CA THR A 48 22.02 31.37 11.43
C THR A 48 21.50 31.47 12.85
N ASP A 49 21.53 30.38 13.61
CA ASP A 49 20.98 30.33 14.96
C ASP A 49 22.02 30.67 16.08
N ARG A 50 23.31 30.70 15.77
CA ARG A 50 24.38 30.76 16.76
C ARG A 50 25.30 31.98 16.69
N CYS A 51 25.26 32.77 15.63
CA CYS A 51 26.17 33.87 15.45
C CYS A 51 25.43 35.19 15.38
N SER A 52 25.59 36.01 16.47
CA SER A 52 25.15 37.38 16.51
C SER A 52 26.08 38.35 15.75
N LEU A 53 27.25 37.90 15.28
CA LEU A 53 28.24 38.69 14.59
C LEU A 53 28.30 38.31 13.10
N VAL A 54 27.63 39.09 12.27
CA VAL A 54 27.49 38.88 10.80
C VAL A 54 28.82 39.03 10.03
N CYS A 55 29.83 39.65 10.59
CA CYS A 55 31.04 40.06 9.89
C CYS A 55 32.08 38.94 9.59
N HIS A 56 31.95 37.74 10.16
CA HIS A 56 32.91 36.63 9.99
C HIS A 56 32.30 35.29 9.60
N LEU A 57 31.10 35.29 9.03
CA LEU A 57 30.48 34.05 8.56
C LEU A 57 31.27 33.53 7.34
N PRO A 58 31.79 32.29 7.39
CA PRO A 58 32.38 31.68 6.20
C PRO A 58 31.30 31.58 5.13
N LYS A 59 31.70 31.69 3.84
CA LYS A 59 30.77 31.52 2.72
C LYS A 59 30.01 30.21 2.89
N LEU A 60 28.68 30.29 2.91
CA LEU A 60 27.81 29.14 2.97
C LEU A 60 28.10 28.25 1.76
N LYS A 61 28.29 26.94 2.00
CA LYS A 61 28.46 25.99 0.90
C LYS A 61 27.18 25.90 0.09
N GLU A 62 27.32 25.79 -1.23
CA GLU A 62 26.18 25.56 -2.11
C GLU A 62 25.48 24.24 -1.74
N GLN A 63 24.16 24.25 -1.88
CA GLN A 63 23.36 23.06 -1.62
C GLN A 63 23.72 21.92 -2.59
N PRO A 64 24.12 20.72 -2.11
CA PRO A 64 24.36 19.59 -2.98
C PRO A 64 23.11 19.27 -3.80
N SER A 65 23.25 19.29 -5.12
CA SER A 65 22.21 18.98 -6.08
C SER A 65 22.44 17.62 -6.73
N TYR A 66 21.44 17.13 -7.47
CA TYR A 66 21.62 15.96 -8.33
C TYR A 66 22.81 16.14 -9.29
N TYR A 67 22.95 17.34 -9.86
CA TYR A 67 24.01 17.61 -10.86
C TYR A 67 25.39 17.66 -10.22
N SER A 68 25.55 18.36 -9.08
CA SER A 68 26.85 18.43 -8.37
C SER A 68 27.31 17.04 -7.92
N GLN A 69 26.39 16.25 -7.36
CA GLN A 69 26.67 14.89 -6.93
C GLN A 69 26.95 13.91 -8.10
N LYS A 70 26.28 14.08 -9.22
CA LYS A 70 26.53 13.30 -10.44
C LYS A 70 27.91 13.59 -11.03
N LYS A 71 28.40 14.84 -10.98
CA LYS A 71 29.74 15.23 -11.49
C LYS A 71 30.89 14.52 -10.76
N GLN A 72 30.68 14.00 -9.55
CA GLN A 72 31.69 13.22 -8.81
C GLN A 72 31.90 11.81 -9.39
N LEU A 73 30.96 11.27 -10.18
CA LEU A 73 31.03 9.89 -10.69
C LEU A 73 32.21 9.58 -11.59
N PRO A 74 32.66 10.44 -12.53
CA PRO A 74 33.83 10.17 -13.32
C PRO A 74 35.11 10.02 -12.50
N VAL A 75 35.25 10.81 -11.44
CA VAL A 75 36.43 10.77 -10.54
C VAL A 75 36.39 9.48 -9.71
N ILE A 76 35.28 9.18 -9.02
CA ILE A 76 35.17 8.00 -8.13
C ILE A 76 35.29 6.66 -8.91
N LYS A 77 35.08 6.67 -10.23
CA LYS A 77 35.20 5.48 -11.07
C LYS A 77 36.59 5.18 -11.56
N ARG A 78 37.53 6.11 -11.39
CA ARG A 78 38.93 5.92 -11.83
C ARG A 78 39.70 5.06 -10.84
N ASP A 79 39.38 5.17 -9.55
CA ASP A 79 40.15 4.56 -8.48
C ASP A 79 39.27 3.61 -7.62
N LEU A 80 39.94 2.72 -6.91
CA LEU A 80 39.31 1.89 -5.88
C LEU A 80 39.05 2.72 -4.65
N VAL A 81 37.81 2.66 -4.13
CA VAL A 81 37.42 3.41 -2.94
C VAL A 81 37.48 2.50 -1.72
N THR A 82 38.31 2.86 -0.76
CA THR A 82 38.39 2.19 0.55
C THR A 82 37.22 2.60 1.44
N VAL A 83 36.46 1.64 1.95
CA VAL A 83 35.27 1.90 2.75
C VAL A 83 35.23 1.09 4.03
N GLY A 84 34.67 1.71 5.08
CA GLY A 84 34.48 1.09 6.37
C GLY A 84 35.75 0.90 7.19
N TRP A 85 35.57 0.39 8.39
CA TRP A 85 36.66 0.10 9.33
C TRP A 85 37.54 -1.08 8.90
N ASN A 86 36.99 -2.01 8.11
CA ASN A 86 37.68 -3.19 7.56
C ASN A 86 38.42 -2.88 6.25
N LYS A 87 38.49 -1.63 5.83
CA LYS A 87 39.17 -1.16 4.60
C LYS A 87 38.74 -1.95 3.34
N GLU A 88 37.46 -2.33 3.23
CA GLU A 88 36.93 -2.98 2.03
C GLU A 88 37.10 -2.08 0.81
N LEU A 89 37.65 -2.62 -0.29
CA LEU A 89 37.84 -1.91 -1.53
C LEU A 89 36.60 -2.06 -2.42
N LEU A 90 36.08 -0.95 -2.92
CA LEU A 90 34.94 -0.91 -3.84
C LEU A 90 35.36 -0.31 -5.17
N ASP A 91 35.09 -1.06 -6.26
CA ASP A 91 35.26 -0.59 -7.64
C ASP A 91 33.93 -0.08 -8.19
N PHE A 92 33.81 1.24 -8.33
CA PHE A 92 32.64 1.86 -8.92
C PHE A 92 32.53 1.68 -10.42
N SER A 93 33.64 1.32 -11.08
CA SER A 93 33.64 1.12 -12.52
C SER A 93 32.79 -0.06 -12.97
N VAL A 94 32.62 -1.09 -12.12
CA VAL A 94 31.83 -2.29 -12.41
C VAL A 94 30.31 -2.01 -12.51
N VAL A 95 29.83 -0.91 -11.89
CA VAL A 95 28.41 -0.54 -11.92
C VAL A 95 28.11 0.34 -13.13
N PRO A 96 26.99 0.11 -13.86
CA PRO A 96 26.57 1.01 -14.94
C PRO A 96 26.34 2.44 -14.42
N SER A 97 26.87 3.44 -15.16
CA SER A 97 26.82 4.85 -14.73
C SER A 97 25.40 5.36 -14.49
N GLN A 98 24.44 4.98 -15.35
CA GLN A 98 23.04 5.34 -15.19
C GLN A 98 22.45 4.83 -13.87
N THR A 99 22.83 3.63 -13.43
CA THR A 99 22.38 3.08 -12.14
C THR A 99 22.89 3.91 -10.96
N LEU A 100 24.14 4.39 -11.01
CA LEU A 100 24.71 5.28 -9.99
C LEU A 100 24.05 6.67 -10.02
N GLN A 101 23.76 7.21 -11.20
CA GLN A 101 23.02 8.47 -11.36
C GLN A 101 21.62 8.38 -10.78
N GLU A 102 20.92 7.25 -10.98
CA GLU A 102 19.61 7.02 -10.36
C GLU A 102 19.68 6.94 -8.81
N VAL A 103 20.80 6.54 -8.25
CA VAL A 103 21.02 6.62 -6.80
C VAL A 103 21.08 8.08 -6.34
N CYS A 104 21.80 8.98 -7.05
CA CYS A 104 21.83 10.41 -6.75
C CYS A 104 20.42 11.02 -6.81
N LYS A 105 19.69 10.74 -7.89
CA LYS A 105 18.29 11.20 -8.05
C LYS A 105 17.37 10.72 -6.92
N ARG A 106 17.56 9.47 -6.47
CA ARG A 106 16.82 8.92 -5.33
C ARG A 106 17.12 9.65 -4.03
N VAL A 107 18.36 10.03 -3.78
CA VAL A 107 18.77 10.82 -2.60
C VAL A 107 18.16 12.21 -2.67
N GLU A 108 18.27 12.89 -3.81
CA GLU A 108 17.68 14.21 -4.02
C GLU A 108 16.17 14.21 -3.75
N LEU A 109 15.41 13.28 -4.35
CA LEU A 109 13.98 13.19 -4.15
C LEU A 109 13.61 12.91 -2.69
N ALA A 110 14.39 12.09 -1.99
CA ALA A 110 14.17 11.81 -0.57
C ALA A 110 14.41 13.06 0.30
N PHE A 111 15.49 13.81 0.01
CA PHE A 111 15.86 15.02 0.70
C PHE A 111 14.87 16.18 0.41
N LYS A 112 14.49 16.36 -0.86
CA LYS A 112 13.49 17.35 -1.25
C LYS A 112 12.15 17.12 -0.54
N ARG A 113 11.68 15.86 -0.45
CA ARG A 113 10.44 15.52 0.29
C ARG A 113 10.55 15.77 1.79
N TYR A 114 11.73 15.70 2.34
CA TYR A 114 11.98 16.03 3.75
C TYR A 114 11.87 17.52 4.00
N ILE A 115 12.45 18.36 3.14
CA ILE A 115 12.47 19.82 3.31
C ILE A 115 11.17 20.45 2.83
N ALA A 116 10.80 20.25 1.57
CA ALA A 116 9.68 20.93 0.91
C ALA A 116 8.35 20.15 0.99
N GLY A 117 8.39 18.84 1.22
CA GLY A 117 7.20 18.00 1.17
C GLY A 117 6.90 17.40 -0.22
N ASP A 118 5.75 16.78 -0.33
CA ASP A 118 5.19 16.25 -1.59
C ASP A 118 4.34 17.32 -2.31
N LYS A 119 3.68 16.94 -3.40
CA LYS A 119 2.78 17.82 -4.16
C LYS A 119 1.64 18.42 -3.31
N ASN A 120 1.29 17.76 -2.21
CA ASN A 120 0.23 18.18 -1.29
C ASN A 120 0.81 18.89 -0.04
N GLY A 121 2.08 19.31 -0.07
CA GLY A 121 2.77 19.98 1.04
C GLY A 121 3.12 19.06 2.22
N LYS A 122 2.83 17.75 2.14
CA LYS A 122 3.11 16.81 3.23
C LYS A 122 4.57 16.42 3.28
N ARG A 123 5.27 16.84 4.34
CA ARG A 123 6.69 16.53 4.56
C ARG A 123 6.88 15.05 4.94
N SER A 124 7.93 14.44 4.40
CA SER A 124 8.41 13.14 4.82
C SER A 124 9.33 13.25 6.04
N GLY A 125 9.44 12.18 6.83
CA GLY A 125 10.46 12.16 7.89
C GLY A 125 11.89 12.22 7.34
N LYS A 126 12.87 12.58 8.22
CA LYS A 126 14.31 12.66 7.87
C LYS A 126 14.77 11.38 7.14
N PRO A 127 15.39 11.48 5.96
CA PRO A 127 15.92 10.32 5.23
C PRO A 127 16.91 9.55 6.10
N ARG A 128 16.92 8.22 5.99
CA ARG A 128 17.76 7.37 6.83
C ARG A 128 18.85 6.71 6.01
N PHE A 129 20.05 6.59 6.58
CA PHE A 129 21.10 5.72 6.04
C PHE A 129 20.60 4.29 5.88
N LYS A 130 21.04 3.64 4.84
CA LYS A 130 20.60 2.29 4.49
C LYS A 130 21.68 1.26 4.79
N ASN A 131 21.32 0.28 5.59
CA ASN A 131 22.13 -0.93 5.74
C ASN A 131 21.87 -1.92 4.60
N GLN A 132 22.67 -2.99 4.54
CA GLN A 132 22.57 -4.04 3.51
C GLN A 132 21.16 -4.67 3.43
N ALA A 133 20.45 -4.77 4.55
CA ALA A 133 19.11 -5.36 4.57
C ALA A 133 18.02 -4.41 4.02
N ARG A 134 18.28 -3.11 3.97
CA ARG A 134 17.32 -2.08 3.52
C ARG A 134 17.58 -1.58 2.10
N PHE A 135 18.82 -1.62 1.60
CA PHE A 135 19.11 -1.28 0.21
C PHE A 135 18.98 -2.52 -0.67
N ARG A 136 17.86 -2.64 -1.39
CA ARG A 136 17.46 -3.89 -2.06
C ARG A 136 17.13 -3.72 -3.53
N SER A 137 17.29 -2.55 -4.12
CA SER A 137 16.83 -2.31 -5.48
C SER A 137 17.82 -1.49 -6.29
N LEU A 138 17.97 -1.89 -7.54
CA LEU A 138 18.75 -1.22 -8.58
C LEU A 138 17.79 -0.78 -9.69
N VAL A 139 17.98 0.40 -10.25
CA VAL A 139 17.18 0.91 -11.36
C VAL A 139 18.08 1.04 -12.59
N PHE A 140 17.55 0.62 -13.73
CA PHE A 140 18.22 0.69 -15.03
C PHE A 140 17.29 1.42 -16.00
N GLU A 141 17.76 2.51 -16.53
CA GLU A 141 17.17 3.18 -17.68
C GLU A 141 17.85 2.63 -18.95
N GLY A 142 17.13 2.57 -20.07
CA GLY A 142 17.68 2.06 -21.33
C GLY A 142 17.88 0.53 -21.40
N ALA A 143 17.35 -0.23 -20.45
CA ALA A 143 17.35 -1.69 -20.52
C ALA A 143 16.42 -2.17 -21.65
N LYS A 144 16.86 -3.17 -22.42
CA LYS A 144 16.09 -3.73 -23.54
C LYS A 144 15.56 -5.12 -23.18
N LEU A 145 14.30 -5.36 -23.54
CA LEU A 145 13.69 -6.68 -23.46
C LEU A 145 13.88 -7.41 -24.79
N HIS A 146 14.35 -8.63 -24.71
CA HIS A 146 14.39 -9.54 -25.84
C HIS A 146 13.39 -10.67 -25.60
N SER A 147 12.42 -10.82 -26.47
CA SER A 147 11.53 -11.98 -26.48
C SER A 147 12.24 -13.15 -27.17
N CYS A 148 12.33 -14.28 -26.50
CA CYS A 148 12.58 -15.54 -27.18
C CYS A 148 11.24 -16.16 -27.55
N SER A 149 10.97 -16.30 -28.84
CA SER A 149 9.85 -17.00 -29.47
C SER A 149 8.44 -16.75 -28.87
N VAL A 150 7.48 -16.59 -29.72
CA VAL A 150 6.06 -16.53 -29.39
C VAL A 150 5.67 -17.75 -28.55
N GLY A 151 5.18 -17.54 -27.32
CA GLY A 151 4.75 -18.62 -26.41
C GLY A 151 5.79 -19.12 -25.41
N GLY A 152 6.99 -18.55 -25.34
CA GLY A 152 8.05 -18.97 -24.43
C GLY A 152 7.77 -18.68 -22.95
N LYS A 153 8.07 -19.65 -22.06
CA LYS A 153 7.95 -19.52 -20.59
C LYS A 153 8.90 -18.47 -20.00
N PHE A 154 9.78 -17.87 -20.81
CA PHE A 154 10.82 -16.96 -20.36
C PHE A 154 11.01 -15.78 -21.32
N LEU A 155 11.29 -14.63 -20.74
CA LEU A 155 11.82 -13.44 -21.41
C LEU A 155 13.27 -13.24 -21.00
N TYR A 156 14.04 -12.55 -21.81
CA TYR A 156 15.42 -12.17 -21.51
C TYR A 156 15.52 -10.65 -21.46
N LEU A 157 16.16 -10.17 -20.40
CA LEU A 157 16.48 -8.77 -20.22
C LEU A 157 17.97 -8.56 -20.47
N TRP A 158 18.30 -7.69 -21.40
CA TRP A 158 19.67 -7.25 -21.58
C TRP A 158 19.97 -6.12 -20.58
N LEU A 159 21.05 -6.29 -19.81
CA LEU A 159 21.54 -5.32 -18.87
C LEU A 159 22.97 -4.93 -19.21
N PRO A 160 23.32 -3.62 -19.18
CA PRO A 160 24.69 -3.19 -19.34
C PRO A 160 25.61 -3.91 -18.34
N LYS A 161 26.79 -4.38 -18.81
CA LYS A 161 27.81 -5.10 -18.00
C LYS A 161 27.39 -6.47 -17.42
N MET A 162 26.15 -6.93 -17.65
CA MET A 162 25.68 -8.25 -17.19
C MET A 162 25.14 -9.11 -18.32
N LYS A 163 24.95 -8.54 -19.53
CA LYS A 163 24.34 -9.20 -20.70
C LYS A 163 22.90 -9.69 -20.40
N LEU A 164 22.52 -10.87 -20.86
CA LEU A 164 21.17 -11.39 -20.79
C LEU A 164 20.85 -12.04 -19.45
N VAL A 165 19.74 -11.63 -18.83
CA VAL A 165 19.21 -12.19 -17.59
C VAL A 165 17.83 -12.77 -17.82
N LYS A 166 17.59 -13.99 -17.37
CA LYS A 166 16.36 -14.76 -17.57
C LYS A 166 15.23 -14.29 -16.65
N ILE A 167 14.06 -14.01 -17.22
CA ILE A 167 12.83 -13.61 -16.51
C ILE A 167 11.77 -14.70 -16.70
N ARG A 168 11.08 -15.10 -15.63
CA ARG A 168 9.92 -15.99 -15.72
C ARG A 168 8.71 -15.22 -16.28
N HIS A 169 8.36 -15.52 -17.53
CA HIS A 169 7.19 -14.93 -18.20
C HIS A 169 5.94 -15.72 -17.80
N HIS A 170 5.13 -15.19 -16.90
CA HIS A 170 3.90 -15.82 -16.42
C HIS A 170 2.62 -15.05 -16.82
N ARG A 171 2.81 -13.88 -17.40
CA ARG A 171 1.75 -13.00 -17.87
C ARG A 171 2.25 -12.25 -19.10
N PRO A 172 1.47 -12.16 -20.19
CA PRO A 172 1.85 -11.42 -21.38
C PRO A 172 2.05 -9.93 -21.05
N LEU A 173 2.94 -9.30 -21.79
CA LEU A 173 3.05 -7.85 -21.80
C LEU A 173 1.91 -7.29 -22.66
N PRO A 174 1.36 -6.12 -22.35
CA PRO A 174 0.37 -5.49 -23.22
C PRO A 174 1.02 -5.11 -24.56
N ASP A 175 0.27 -5.32 -25.62
CA ASP A 175 0.70 -4.97 -26.96
C ASP A 175 0.89 -3.45 -27.06
N GLY A 176 1.94 -3.01 -27.77
CA GLY A 176 2.27 -1.60 -27.90
C GLY A 176 2.80 -0.88 -26.65
N ALA A 177 2.98 -1.59 -25.53
CA ALA A 177 3.49 -0.98 -24.30
C ALA A 177 4.99 -0.65 -24.42
N ILE A 178 5.35 0.59 -24.07
CA ILE A 178 6.73 1.09 -24.11
C ILE A 178 7.40 0.88 -22.76
N LEU A 179 8.57 0.20 -22.76
CA LEU A 179 9.39 0.05 -21.57
C LEU A 179 10.13 1.36 -21.24
N LYS A 180 9.78 2.00 -20.12
CA LYS A 180 10.46 3.25 -19.65
C LYS A 180 11.67 2.97 -18.78
N SER A 181 11.54 2.08 -17.82
CA SER A 181 12.64 1.72 -16.92
C SER A 181 12.44 0.35 -16.29
N VAL A 182 13.52 -0.21 -15.80
CA VAL A 182 13.55 -1.51 -15.14
C VAL A 182 14.10 -1.35 -13.74
N GLN A 183 13.42 -1.98 -12.77
CA GLN A 183 13.91 -2.03 -11.40
C GLN A 183 14.10 -3.48 -10.96
N ILE A 184 15.34 -3.86 -10.63
CA ILE A 184 15.66 -5.17 -10.06
C ILE A 184 15.58 -5.07 -8.52
N ILE A 185 14.88 -6.02 -7.89
CA ILE A 185 14.63 -6.02 -6.45
C ILE A 185 15.02 -7.36 -5.84
N LYS A 186 15.84 -7.33 -4.79
CA LYS A 186 16.15 -8.49 -3.97
C LYS A 186 15.12 -8.62 -2.84
N LYS A 187 14.34 -9.70 -2.83
CA LYS A 187 13.39 -10.05 -1.77
C LYS A 187 13.89 -11.24 -0.94
N ALA A 188 13.18 -11.57 0.15
CA ALA A 188 13.55 -12.69 1.03
C ALA A 188 13.54 -14.06 0.32
N ASP A 189 12.72 -14.21 -0.72
CA ASP A 189 12.51 -15.43 -1.49
C ASP A 189 13.22 -15.42 -2.85
N GLY A 190 13.93 -14.35 -3.21
CA GLY A 190 14.76 -14.28 -4.41
C GLY A 190 14.72 -12.93 -5.13
N TRP A 191 15.05 -12.94 -6.41
CA TRP A 191 15.14 -11.75 -7.24
C TRP A 191 13.88 -11.53 -8.06
N TYR A 192 13.49 -10.28 -8.17
CA TYR A 192 12.33 -9.83 -8.94
C TYR A 192 12.72 -8.66 -9.83
N ILE A 193 11.95 -8.50 -10.88
CA ILE A 193 12.06 -7.36 -11.78
C ILE A 193 10.70 -6.67 -11.88
N ASN A 194 10.73 -5.35 -11.76
CA ASN A 194 9.61 -4.48 -12.07
C ASN A 194 9.89 -3.82 -13.41
N LEU A 195 9.02 -4.03 -14.38
CA LEU A 195 9.00 -3.35 -15.67
C LEU A 195 8.03 -2.18 -15.58
N ARG A 196 8.54 -0.97 -15.71
CA ARG A 196 7.70 0.23 -15.79
C ARG A 196 7.32 0.46 -17.24
N LEU A 197 6.06 0.26 -17.54
CA LEU A 197 5.50 0.29 -18.88
C LEU A 197 4.61 1.53 -19.04
N GLU A 198 4.74 2.18 -20.18
CA GLU A 198 3.79 3.20 -20.64
C GLU A 198 2.88 2.56 -21.68
N ASP A 199 1.60 2.59 -21.42
CA ASP A 199 0.55 2.10 -22.30
C ASP A 199 -0.23 3.32 -22.83
N LYS A 200 -0.11 3.54 -24.11
CA LYS A 200 -0.80 4.65 -24.79
C LYS A 200 -2.19 4.26 -25.29
N THR A 201 -2.50 2.96 -25.29
CA THR A 201 -3.80 2.45 -25.76
C THR A 201 -4.90 2.65 -24.74
N VAL A 202 -4.55 2.88 -23.45
CA VAL A 202 -5.55 3.23 -22.44
C VAL A 202 -5.94 4.69 -22.66
N PRO A 203 -7.20 4.96 -23.06
CA PRO A 203 -7.66 6.32 -23.24
C PRO A 203 -7.53 7.11 -21.96
N ASN A 204 -7.22 8.40 -22.07
CA ASN A 204 -7.42 9.31 -20.95
C ASN A 204 -8.91 9.54 -20.81
N PHE A 205 -9.57 8.77 -19.95
CA PHE A 205 -10.97 8.99 -19.61
C PHE A 205 -11.07 10.28 -18.79
N THR A 206 -11.03 11.40 -19.48
CA THR A 206 -11.37 12.71 -18.93
C THR A 206 -12.88 12.97 -19.04
N SER A 207 -13.62 12.11 -19.76
CA SER A 207 -15.06 12.21 -19.83
C SER A 207 -15.64 12.10 -18.42
N GLU A 208 -16.42 13.06 -18.05
CA GLU A 208 -17.16 13.09 -16.81
C GLU A 208 -18.17 11.94 -16.82
N ILE A 209 -17.83 10.86 -16.10
CA ILE A 209 -18.80 9.81 -15.83
C ILE A 209 -19.74 10.39 -14.78
N THR A 210 -20.93 10.73 -15.19
CA THR A 210 -22.00 11.14 -14.26
C THR A 210 -22.48 9.91 -13.48
N PRO A 211 -22.33 9.88 -12.16
CA PRO A 211 -22.84 8.77 -11.36
C PRO A 211 -24.37 8.74 -11.39
N THR A 212 -24.92 7.56 -11.65
CA THR A 212 -26.36 7.27 -11.51
C THR A 212 -26.55 6.07 -10.61
N TRP A 213 -27.80 5.79 -10.22
CA TRP A 213 -28.11 4.63 -9.41
C TRP A 213 -27.74 3.32 -10.11
N GLU A 214 -28.00 3.21 -11.40
CA GLU A 214 -27.78 1.99 -12.20
C GLU A 214 -26.31 1.75 -12.48
N ASN A 215 -25.52 2.81 -12.73
CA ASN A 215 -24.12 2.67 -13.12
C ASN A 215 -23.14 2.69 -11.95
N SER A 216 -23.63 2.82 -10.71
CA SER A 216 -22.80 2.94 -9.52
C SER A 216 -22.98 1.78 -8.53
N LEU A 217 -21.94 1.52 -7.76
CA LEU A 217 -21.89 0.52 -6.69
C LEU A 217 -21.32 1.14 -5.42
N GLY A 218 -22.04 1.02 -4.30
CA GLY A 218 -21.54 1.35 -2.97
C GLY A 218 -20.89 0.14 -2.30
N MET A 219 -19.83 0.39 -1.51
CA MET A 219 -19.05 -0.67 -0.87
C MET A 219 -18.70 -0.30 0.56
N ASP A 220 -19.03 -1.19 1.49
CA ASP A 220 -18.66 -1.11 2.90
C ASP A 220 -17.54 -2.10 3.23
N ALA A 221 -16.50 -1.66 3.94
CA ALA A 221 -15.34 -2.47 4.31
C ALA A 221 -15.61 -3.23 5.61
N VAL A 222 -15.91 -4.52 5.50
CA VAL A 222 -16.33 -5.36 6.62
C VAL A 222 -15.13 -6.05 7.28
N LEU A 223 -14.93 -5.83 8.58
CA LEU A 223 -13.93 -6.53 9.37
C LEU A 223 -14.57 -7.68 10.15
N HIS A 224 -15.09 -8.65 9.42
CA HIS A 224 -15.78 -9.81 9.98
C HIS A 224 -15.01 -11.13 9.74
N GLU A 225 -15.53 -12.21 10.32
CA GLU A 225 -14.89 -13.52 10.20
C GLU A 225 -14.92 -14.08 8.79
N LYS A 226 -16.03 -14.00 8.12
CA LYS A 226 -16.26 -14.53 6.79
C LYS A 226 -16.22 -13.45 5.71
N ASP A 227 -16.68 -12.23 6.06
CA ASP A 227 -16.92 -11.16 5.11
C ASP A 227 -15.76 -10.16 5.08
N TYR A 228 -15.46 -9.67 3.89
CA TYR A 228 -14.43 -8.69 3.59
C TYR A 228 -15.02 -7.36 3.13
N LEU A 229 -16.01 -7.42 2.26
CA LEU A 229 -16.65 -6.26 1.67
C LEU A 229 -18.14 -6.58 1.46
N ALA A 230 -19.01 -5.67 1.79
CA ALA A 230 -20.44 -5.70 1.42
C ALA A 230 -20.69 -4.72 0.29
N THR A 231 -21.65 -5.02 -0.58
CA THR A 231 -21.99 -4.21 -1.75
C THR A 231 -23.45 -3.80 -1.75
N SER A 232 -23.75 -2.66 -2.35
CA SER A 232 -25.11 -2.13 -2.51
C SER A 232 -26.00 -2.95 -3.45
N GLU A 233 -25.51 -4.03 -4.00
CA GLU A 233 -26.27 -5.04 -4.76
C GLU A 233 -26.57 -6.31 -3.94
N GLY A 234 -26.25 -6.30 -2.63
CA GLY A 234 -26.61 -7.37 -1.72
C GLY A 234 -25.63 -8.53 -1.66
N PHE A 235 -24.55 -8.56 -2.44
CA PHE A 235 -23.53 -9.60 -2.33
C PHE A 235 -22.34 -9.17 -1.45
N LYS A 236 -21.69 -10.14 -0.82
CA LYS A 236 -20.52 -9.93 0.02
C LYS A 236 -19.30 -10.67 -0.54
N LEU A 237 -18.14 -10.04 -0.45
CA LEU A 237 -16.85 -10.67 -0.76
C LEU A 237 -16.27 -11.32 0.48
N SER A 238 -15.65 -12.50 0.32
CA SER A 238 -15.12 -13.28 1.43
C SER A 238 -13.75 -12.81 1.92
N SER A 239 -13.47 -12.97 3.22
CA SER A 239 -12.20 -12.66 3.86
C SER A 239 -11.22 -13.84 3.78
N ILE A 240 -9.92 -13.57 3.51
CA ILE A 240 -8.89 -14.63 3.44
C ILE A 240 -8.08 -14.82 4.72
N LYS A 241 -7.96 -13.83 5.59
CA LYS A 241 -7.21 -13.85 6.87
C LYS A 241 -5.81 -14.47 6.77
N SER A 242 -5.02 -14.06 5.76
CA SER A 242 -3.72 -14.66 5.42
C SER A 242 -2.72 -14.65 6.58
N PHE A 243 -2.68 -13.55 7.35
CA PHE A 243 -1.80 -13.43 8.52
C PHE A 243 -2.27 -14.34 9.65
N ARG A 244 -3.58 -14.34 9.96
CA ARG A 244 -4.15 -15.17 11.04
C ARG A 244 -3.87 -16.66 10.80
N LYS A 245 -4.05 -17.15 9.57
CA LYS A 245 -3.72 -18.52 9.16
C LYS A 245 -2.24 -18.87 9.35
N SER A 246 -1.33 -17.90 9.17
CA SER A 246 0.12 -18.09 9.30
C SER A 246 0.68 -17.70 10.67
N GLN A 247 -0.13 -17.20 11.60
CA GLN A 247 0.31 -16.59 12.85
C GLN A 247 1.10 -17.56 13.75
N SER A 248 0.63 -18.80 13.92
CA SER A 248 1.30 -19.80 14.74
C SER A 248 2.68 -20.19 14.18
N GLN A 249 2.76 -20.35 12.86
CA GLN A 249 4.03 -20.64 12.18
C GLN A 249 5.03 -19.48 12.33
N LEU A 250 4.55 -18.23 12.20
CA LEU A 250 5.39 -17.04 12.43
C LEU A 250 5.88 -16.97 13.86
N ALA A 251 5.01 -17.22 14.85
CA ALA A 251 5.36 -17.20 16.27
C ALA A 251 6.47 -18.24 16.58
N LYS A 252 6.33 -19.49 16.09
CA LYS A 252 7.34 -20.53 16.24
C LYS A 252 8.69 -20.12 15.64
N VAL A 253 8.71 -19.58 14.43
CA VAL A 253 9.95 -19.15 13.76
C VAL A 253 10.56 -17.95 14.47
N SER A 254 9.76 -16.99 14.91
CA SER A 254 10.21 -15.78 15.62
C SER A 254 10.80 -16.14 16.99
N LYS A 255 10.16 -17.02 17.78
CA LYS A 255 10.69 -17.52 19.07
C LYS A 255 12.05 -18.19 18.87
N ARG A 256 12.17 -19.12 17.90
CA ARG A 256 13.45 -19.79 17.57
C ARG A 256 14.52 -18.80 17.08
N LYS A 257 14.14 -17.75 16.35
CA LYS A 257 15.07 -16.70 15.93
C LYS A 257 15.56 -15.86 17.11
N ALA A 258 14.67 -15.54 18.06
CA ALA A 258 15.00 -14.74 19.23
C ALA A 258 16.08 -15.44 20.12
N SER A 259 16.00 -16.77 20.26
CA SER A 259 16.95 -17.56 21.04
C SER A 259 18.36 -17.70 20.41
N LYS A 260 18.58 -17.25 19.16
CA LYS A 260 19.88 -17.37 18.49
C LYS A 260 20.70 -16.08 18.61
N ARG A 261 22.03 -16.22 18.83
CA ARG A 261 22.98 -15.08 18.91
C ARG A 261 22.82 -14.13 17.73
N LYS A 262 22.79 -12.83 18.00
CA LYS A 262 22.77 -11.78 16.96
C LYS A 262 23.98 -11.96 16.01
N GLY A 263 23.75 -11.87 14.70
CA GLY A 263 24.81 -12.06 13.70
C GLY A 263 25.11 -13.50 13.30
N SER A 264 24.64 -14.52 14.04
CA SER A 264 24.93 -15.92 13.71
C SER A 264 24.28 -16.39 12.39
N ARG A 265 24.90 -17.40 11.77
CA ARG A 265 24.38 -18.05 10.55
C ARG A 265 22.98 -18.64 10.77
N ALA A 266 22.76 -19.26 11.94
CA ALA A 266 21.48 -19.83 12.32
C ALA A 266 20.37 -18.77 12.41
N ARG A 267 20.65 -17.62 13.08
CA ARG A 267 19.70 -16.50 13.16
C ARG A 267 19.38 -15.92 11.78
N ARG A 268 20.38 -15.77 10.90
CA ARG A 268 20.17 -15.30 9.51
C ARG A 268 19.30 -16.28 8.72
N LYS A 269 19.48 -17.60 8.87
CA LYS A 269 18.66 -18.63 8.23
C LYS A 269 17.18 -18.53 8.69
N LEU A 270 16.94 -18.36 10.00
CA LEU A 270 15.60 -18.19 10.55
C LEU A 270 14.95 -16.87 10.12
N ALA A 271 15.68 -15.76 10.10
CA ALA A 271 15.19 -14.48 9.58
C ALA A 271 14.78 -14.57 8.11
N LYS A 272 15.52 -15.33 7.29
CA LYS A 272 15.15 -15.59 5.89
C LYS A 272 13.87 -16.43 5.79
N ARG A 273 13.68 -17.42 6.67
CA ARG A 273 12.45 -18.23 6.75
C ARG A 273 11.25 -17.35 7.13
N GLU A 274 11.38 -16.57 8.20
CA GLU A 274 10.36 -15.59 8.63
C GLU A 274 9.97 -14.61 7.51
N GLY A 275 10.99 -14.06 6.83
CA GLY A 275 10.77 -13.19 5.67
C GLY A 275 10.03 -13.85 4.49
N ARG A 276 10.23 -15.16 4.28
CA ARG A 276 9.48 -15.93 3.27
C ARG A 276 8.00 -16.10 3.63
N ILE A 277 7.70 -16.34 4.93
CA ILE A 277 6.32 -16.45 5.40
C ILE A 277 5.60 -15.09 5.23
N HIS A 278 6.23 -13.99 5.65
CA HIS A 278 5.68 -12.65 5.40
C HIS A 278 5.48 -12.34 3.91
N ALA A 279 6.40 -12.77 3.05
CA ALA A 279 6.27 -12.60 1.60
C ALA A 279 5.09 -13.41 1.04
N SER A 280 4.82 -14.61 1.56
CA SER A 280 3.66 -15.43 1.19
C SER A 280 2.35 -14.75 1.60
N ILE A 281 2.25 -14.25 2.85
CA ILE A 281 1.10 -13.51 3.34
C ILE A 281 0.83 -12.27 2.45
N ALA A 282 1.88 -11.50 2.15
CA ALA A 282 1.74 -10.30 1.32
C ALA A 282 1.27 -10.62 -0.11
N ARG A 283 1.71 -11.76 -0.68
CA ARG A 283 1.23 -12.20 -2.00
C ARG A 283 -0.24 -12.63 -1.95
N ALA A 284 -0.63 -13.41 -0.96
CA ALA A 284 -2.02 -13.83 -0.80
C ALA A 284 -2.98 -12.65 -0.64
N ARG A 285 -2.60 -11.63 0.18
CA ARG A 285 -3.39 -10.39 0.29
C ARG A 285 -3.50 -9.64 -1.04
N LYS A 286 -2.38 -9.55 -1.76
CA LYS A 286 -2.35 -8.87 -3.05
C LYS A 286 -3.19 -9.58 -4.10
N ASP A 287 -3.12 -10.90 -4.15
CA ASP A 287 -3.91 -11.75 -5.03
C ASP A 287 -5.41 -11.61 -4.73
N HIS A 288 -5.79 -11.73 -3.46
CA HIS A 288 -7.15 -11.48 -3.01
C HIS A 288 -7.67 -10.09 -3.44
N ALA A 289 -6.86 -9.03 -3.22
CA ALA A 289 -7.24 -7.68 -3.62
C ALA A 289 -7.44 -7.54 -5.15
N TYR A 290 -6.65 -8.25 -5.96
CA TYR A 290 -6.85 -8.27 -7.41
C TYR A 290 -8.11 -9.02 -7.81
N ASN A 291 -8.37 -10.17 -7.21
CA ASN A 291 -9.54 -10.99 -7.50
C ASN A 291 -10.82 -10.27 -7.07
N SER A 292 -10.82 -9.65 -5.88
CA SER A 292 -11.94 -8.82 -5.41
C SER A 292 -12.20 -7.62 -6.34
N ALA A 293 -11.14 -6.90 -6.76
CA ALA A 293 -11.30 -5.80 -7.70
C ALA A 293 -11.80 -6.29 -9.07
N HIS A 294 -11.40 -7.48 -9.51
CA HIS A 294 -11.90 -8.06 -10.76
C HIS A 294 -13.38 -8.42 -10.65
N GLN A 295 -13.79 -9.06 -9.57
CA GLN A 295 -15.20 -9.37 -9.31
C GLN A 295 -16.09 -8.12 -9.35
N LEU A 296 -15.66 -7.03 -8.70
CA LEU A 296 -16.40 -5.77 -8.72
C LEU A 296 -16.48 -5.16 -10.12
N LEU A 297 -15.38 -5.16 -10.87
CA LEU A 297 -15.37 -4.63 -12.23
C LEU A 297 -16.21 -5.47 -13.21
N SER A 298 -16.33 -6.78 -12.98
CA SER A 298 -17.17 -7.66 -13.81
C SER A 298 -18.66 -7.43 -13.61
N THR A 299 -19.10 -6.65 -12.60
CA THR A 299 -20.51 -6.21 -12.48
C THR A 299 -20.93 -5.24 -13.58
N GLY A 300 -19.98 -4.71 -14.37
CA GLY A 300 -20.25 -3.72 -15.42
C GLY A 300 -20.45 -2.29 -14.95
N LYS A 301 -20.48 -2.06 -13.61
CA LYS A 301 -20.62 -0.72 -13.05
C LYS A 301 -19.45 0.18 -13.42
N LYS A 302 -19.74 1.47 -13.56
CA LYS A 302 -18.76 2.51 -13.97
C LYS A 302 -18.25 3.35 -12.82
N VAL A 303 -18.99 3.42 -11.69
CA VAL A 303 -18.61 4.19 -10.51
C VAL A 303 -18.66 3.31 -9.27
N PHE A 304 -17.57 3.31 -8.50
CA PHE A 304 -17.42 2.54 -7.28
C PHE A 304 -17.22 3.48 -6.11
N PHE A 305 -18.23 3.61 -5.24
CA PHE A 305 -18.14 4.41 -4.02
C PHE A 305 -17.65 3.56 -2.86
N TYR A 306 -16.70 4.06 -2.09
CA TYR A 306 -16.17 3.40 -0.91
C TYR A 306 -15.88 4.39 0.22
N GLU A 307 -15.92 3.91 1.44
CA GLU A 307 -15.73 4.71 2.63
C GLU A 307 -14.30 5.24 2.80
N LYS A 308 -14.16 6.47 3.26
CA LYS A 308 -12.89 7.08 3.64
C LYS A 308 -12.40 6.55 4.98
N LEU A 309 -11.66 5.44 4.97
CA LEU A 309 -11.11 4.81 6.16
C LEU A 309 -9.91 5.57 6.74
N ASN A 310 -10.06 6.13 7.94
CA ASN A 310 -8.92 6.63 8.71
C ASN A 310 -8.16 5.49 9.39
N LEU A 311 -7.52 4.62 8.60
CA LEU A 311 -6.79 3.45 9.12
C LEU A 311 -5.71 3.82 10.14
N LYS A 312 -5.08 4.99 10.01
CA LYS A 312 -4.08 5.47 10.95
C LYS A 312 -4.68 5.77 12.32
N GLY A 313 -5.85 6.38 12.37
CA GLY A 313 -6.62 6.61 13.60
C GLY A 313 -7.13 5.30 14.19
N LEU A 314 -7.77 4.47 13.34
CA LEU A 314 -8.33 3.17 13.74
C LEU A 314 -7.28 2.21 14.34
N THR A 315 -6.03 2.25 13.88
CA THR A 315 -4.95 1.39 14.39
C THR A 315 -4.06 2.04 15.44
N ARG A 316 -4.38 3.25 15.88
CA ARG A 316 -3.64 3.95 16.95
C ARG A 316 -3.72 3.14 18.24
N ARG A 317 -2.61 3.15 19.00
CA ARG A 317 -2.58 2.55 20.34
C ARG A 317 -3.44 3.36 21.32
N ASN A 318 -4.04 2.68 22.29
CA ASN A 318 -4.72 3.34 23.39
C ASN A 318 -3.74 4.16 24.21
N HIS A 319 -4.19 5.26 24.78
CA HIS A 319 -3.39 6.06 25.71
C HIS A 319 -3.16 5.26 27.00
N PRO A 320 -1.98 5.39 27.63
CA PRO A 320 -1.75 4.85 28.95
C PRO A 320 -2.76 5.44 29.95
N LYS A 321 -3.23 4.63 30.89
CA LYS A 321 -4.02 5.08 32.04
C LYS A 321 -3.16 4.84 33.28
N GLN A 322 -3.11 5.81 34.17
CA GLN A 322 -2.44 5.72 35.46
C GLN A 322 -3.44 6.03 36.59
N ASN A 323 -3.26 5.40 37.77
CA ASN A 323 -3.96 5.78 38.99
C ASN A 323 -3.27 7.00 39.64
N GLU A 324 -3.82 7.50 40.72
CA GLU A 324 -3.28 8.65 41.49
C GLU A 324 -1.85 8.41 42.02
N GLN A 325 -1.46 7.16 42.20
CA GLN A 325 -0.14 6.73 42.65
C GLN A 325 0.88 6.52 41.50
N GLY A 326 0.48 6.82 40.23
CA GLY A 326 1.34 6.68 39.05
C GLY A 326 1.47 5.27 38.47
N HIS A 327 0.77 4.27 39.01
CA HIS A 327 0.79 2.90 38.49
C HIS A 327 -0.10 2.78 37.23
N TYR A 328 0.36 2.00 36.25
CA TYR A 328 -0.36 1.78 35.00
C TYR A 328 -1.56 0.84 35.20
N LEU A 329 -2.72 1.28 34.76
CA LEU A 329 -3.97 0.53 34.75
C LEU A 329 -4.25 -0.17 33.42
N PRO A 330 -5.03 -1.26 33.41
CA PRO A 330 -5.51 -1.88 32.18
C PRO A 330 -6.29 -0.88 31.31
N ASN A 331 -5.93 -0.75 30.06
CA ASN A 331 -6.53 0.22 29.12
C ASN A 331 -7.09 -0.42 27.84
N GLY A 332 -7.31 -1.73 27.82
CA GLY A 332 -7.83 -2.45 26.67
C GLY A 332 -6.83 -2.60 25.50
N GLN A 333 -5.53 -2.27 25.71
CA GLN A 333 -4.52 -2.34 24.64
C GLN A 333 -4.33 -3.76 24.07
N SER A 334 -4.57 -4.83 24.85
CA SER A 334 -4.47 -6.21 24.38
C SER A 334 -5.52 -6.50 23.30
N ALA A 335 -6.79 -6.20 23.57
CA ALA A 335 -7.89 -6.33 22.60
C ALA A 335 -7.65 -5.45 21.37
N LYS A 336 -7.22 -4.19 21.58
CA LYS A 336 -6.87 -3.26 20.50
C LYS A 336 -5.75 -3.78 19.62
N SER A 337 -4.74 -4.44 20.19
CA SER A 337 -3.65 -5.08 19.42
C SER A 337 -4.17 -6.24 18.57
N GLY A 338 -5.15 -6.99 19.06
CA GLY A 338 -5.86 -8.02 18.30
C GLY A 338 -6.61 -7.44 17.10
N LEU A 339 -7.37 -6.38 17.32
CA LEU A 339 -8.10 -5.66 16.29
C LEU A 339 -7.15 -5.05 15.24
N ASN A 340 -6.05 -4.41 15.68
CA ASN A 340 -5.04 -3.84 14.78
C ASN A 340 -4.39 -4.87 13.87
N LYS A 341 -4.19 -6.11 14.36
CA LYS A 341 -3.72 -7.22 13.51
C LYS A 341 -4.75 -7.56 12.44
N SER A 342 -6.04 -7.56 12.75
CA SER A 342 -7.13 -7.83 11.80
C SER A 342 -7.23 -6.74 10.74
N TRP A 343 -7.19 -5.44 11.11
CA TRP A 343 -7.11 -4.32 10.17
C TRP A 343 -5.90 -4.43 9.23
N SER A 344 -4.73 -4.78 9.78
CA SER A 344 -3.52 -4.97 8.98
C SER A 344 -3.62 -6.19 8.07
N ASP A 345 -4.35 -7.23 8.47
CA ASP A 345 -4.55 -8.45 7.67
C ASP A 345 -5.52 -8.22 6.53
N ALA A 346 -6.61 -7.47 6.75
CA ALA A 346 -7.57 -7.08 5.72
C ALA A 346 -6.92 -6.23 4.60
N ALA A 347 -5.96 -5.36 4.93
CA ALA A 347 -5.20 -4.55 3.98
C ALA A 347 -6.07 -3.69 3.02
N PHE A 348 -7.16 -3.09 3.52
CA PHE A 348 -8.11 -2.30 2.73
C PHE A 348 -7.47 -1.18 1.91
N ALA A 349 -6.48 -0.45 2.46
CA ALA A 349 -5.79 0.59 1.69
C ALA A 349 -5.10 0.03 0.43
N GLN A 350 -4.56 -1.20 0.49
CA GLN A 350 -4.00 -1.85 -0.70
C GLN A 350 -5.09 -2.23 -1.69
N PHE A 351 -6.23 -2.73 -1.19
CA PHE A 351 -7.37 -3.10 -2.02
C PHE A 351 -7.94 -1.89 -2.76
N PHE A 352 -8.30 -0.81 -2.06
CA PHE A 352 -8.84 0.40 -2.69
C PHE A 352 -7.86 1.05 -3.69
N SER A 353 -6.56 1.02 -3.37
CA SER A 353 -5.54 1.47 -4.33
C SER A 353 -5.49 0.60 -5.59
N ILE A 354 -5.68 -0.72 -5.47
CA ILE A 354 -5.74 -1.65 -6.60
C ILE A 354 -7.03 -1.44 -7.39
N LEU A 355 -8.16 -1.32 -6.70
CA LEU A 355 -9.45 -1.03 -7.33
C LEU A 355 -9.40 0.27 -8.13
N GLY A 356 -8.86 1.35 -7.55
CA GLY A 356 -8.76 2.65 -8.20
C GLY A 356 -8.06 2.57 -9.56
N TYR A 357 -6.81 2.04 -9.60
CA TYR A 357 -6.11 1.97 -10.88
C TYR A 357 -6.69 0.92 -11.86
N LYS A 358 -7.34 -0.12 -11.35
CA LYS A 358 -8.03 -1.11 -12.19
C LYS A 358 -9.31 -0.55 -12.78
N ALA A 359 -10.07 0.21 -12.01
CA ALA A 359 -11.24 0.94 -12.47
C ALA A 359 -10.86 1.93 -13.57
N GLU A 360 -9.84 2.77 -13.32
CA GLU A 360 -9.31 3.72 -14.33
C GLU A 360 -8.94 3.00 -15.64
N LYS A 361 -8.25 1.84 -15.55
CA LYS A 361 -7.91 1.03 -16.72
C LYS A 361 -9.13 0.45 -17.46
N ALA A 362 -10.23 0.20 -16.75
CA ALA A 362 -11.47 -0.34 -17.30
C ALA A 362 -12.46 0.76 -17.73
N GLY A 363 -12.05 2.03 -17.71
CA GLY A 363 -12.94 3.16 -18.02
C GLY A 363 -14.00 3.37 -16.95
N ALA A 364 -13.67 3.12 -15.70
CA ALA A 364 -14.52 3.31 -14.54
C ALA A 364 -13.81 4.20 -13.51
N LYS A 365 -14.53 4.67 -12.50
CA LYS A 365 -13.99 5.49 -11.41
C LYS A 365 -14.24 4.83 -10.06
N ALA A 366 -13.28 4.95 -9.14
CA ALA A 366 -13.46 4.60 -7.73
C ALA A 366 -13.35 5.90 -6.91
N ILE A 367 -14.38 6.22 -6.15
CA ILE A 367 -14.54 7.50 -5.46
C ILE A 367 -14.66 7.25 -3.96
N GLU A 368 -13.84 7.95 -3.18
CA GLU A 368 -13.87 7.91 -1.72
C GLU A 368 -14.94 8.87 -1.19
N VAL A 369 -15.82 8.38 -0.29
CA VAL A 369 -16.89 9.18 0.30
C VAL A 369 -16.79 9.23 1.82
N ASN A 370 -17.44 10.21 2.44
CA ASN A 370 -17.48 10.36 3.89
C ASN A 370 -18.41 9.29 4.50
N PRO A 371 -17.92 8.39 5.38
CA PRO A 371 -18.72 7.31 5.96
C PRO A 371 -19.53 7.72 7.19
N ALA A 372 -19.65 9.02 7.50
CA ALA A 372 -20.36 9.45 8.70
C ALA A 372 -21.82 8.97 8.68
N TYR A 373 -22.20 8.25 9.73
CA TYR A 373 -23.55 7.70 9.97
C TYR A 373 -24.03 6.59 9.02
N THR A 374 -23.28 6.24 7.97
CA THR A 374 -23.72 5.25 6.97
C THR A 374 -24.04 3.87 7.55
N SER A 375 -23.34 3.45 8.61
CA SER A 375 -23.53 2.16 9.28
C SER A 375 -24.51 2.19 10.46
N GLN A 376 -25.11 3.35 10.76
CA GLN A 376 -26.07 3.51 11.85
C GLN A 376 -27.50 3.65 11.35
N LEU A 377 -27.70 4.13 10.12
CA LEU A 377 -28.99 4.31 9.51
C LEU A 377 -29.46 3.08 8.75
N LEU A 378 -30.77 2.79 8.85
CA LEU A 378 -31.47 1.93 7.90
C LEU A 378 -31.55 2.64 6.54
N SER A 379 -31.13 1.94 5.48
CA SER A 379 -31.07 2.55 4.15
C SER A 379 -32.44 2.80 3.48
N TYR A 380 -33.51 2.21 4.02
CA TYR A 380 -34.88 2.28 3.48
C TYR A 380 -35.86 3.13 4.32
N LYS A 381 -35.50 3.47 5.58
CA LYS A 381 -36.33 4.32 6.46
C LYS A 381 -35.65 5.61 6.91
N ASP A 382 -34.35 5.76 6.73
CA ASP A 382 -33.52 6.84 7.27
C ASP A 382 -33.61 6.98 8.82
N GLU A 383 -33.80 5.87 9.52
CA GLU A 383 -33.87 5.78 10.97
C GLU A 383 -32.58 5.21 11.57
N PHE A 384 -32.22 5.68 12.79
CA PHE A 384 -31.04 5.20 13.51
C PHE A 384 -31.42 3.94 14.32
N VAL A 385 -30.96 2.78 13.84
CA VAL A 385 -31.23 1.47 14.47
C VAL A 385 -29.92 0.78 14.92
N PHE A 386 -28.88 0.83 14.15
CA PHE A 386 -27.63 0.15 14.46
C PHE A 386 -26.74 0.99 15.38
N THR A 387 -27.04 1.04 16.66
CA THR A 387 -26.28 1.84 17.65
C THR A 387 -25.03 1.13 18.15
N ASP A 388 -25.01 -0.22 18.11
CA ASP A 388 -23.87 -1.04 18.53
C ASP A 388 -23.22 -1.74 17.32
N CYS A 389 -21.87 -1.80 17.34
CA CYS A 389 -21.10 -2.52 16.32
C CYS A 389 -21.27 -4.04 16.35
N SER A 390 -21.78 -4.61 17.44
CA SER A 390 -22.07 -6.05 17.58
C SER A 390 -23.31 -6.48 16.81
N VAL A 391 -24.28 -5.59 16.66
CA VAL A 391 -25.52 -5.85 15.92
C VAL A 391 -25.22 -5.90 14.42
N ARG A 392 -25.39 -7.07 13.81
CA ARG A 392 -25.14 -7.29 12.38
C ARG A 392 -26.40 -7.43 11.55
N GLN A 393 -27.49 -7.80 12.18
CA GLN A 393 -28.76 -8.03 11.52
C GLN A 393 -29.90 -7.45 12.38
N TYR A 394 -30.90 -6.92 11.71
CA TYR A 394 -32.07 -6.35 12.27
C TYR A 394 -33.31 -7.03 11.66
N TRP A 395 -34.28 -7.43 12.49
CA TRP A 395 -35.57 -7.92 12.02
C TRP A 395 -36.53 -6.74 11.90
N ASP A 396 -37.03 -6.49 10.73
CA ASP A 396 -38.03 -5.46 10.48
C ASP A 396 -39.41 -6.11 10.51
N GLU A 397 -40.24 -5.70 11.49
CA GLU A 397 -41.58 -6.26 11.71
C GLU A 397 -42.58 -5.84 10.63
N GLU A 398 -42.44 -4.64 10.06
CA GLU A 398 -43.33 -4.17 8.99
C GLU A 398 -43.05 -4.87 7.67
N LEU A 399 -41.77 -5.06 7.35
CA LEU A 399 -41.36 -5.71 6.11
C LEU A 399 -41.29 -7.24 6.23
N GLN A 400 -41.42 -7.81 7.44
CA GLN A 400 -41.24 -9.24 7.74
C GLN A 400 -39.93 -9.78 7.15
N LEU A 401 -38.82 -9.05 7.33
CA LEU A 401 -37.57 -9.24 6.61
C LEU A 401 -36.37 -8.99 7.52
N TYR A 402 -35.33 -9.81 7.39
CA TYR A 402 -34.01 -9.52 7.98
C TYR A 402 -33.23 -8.52 7.16
N ILE A 403 -32.76 -7.48 7.81
CA ILE A 403 -31.89 -6.45 7.22
C ILE A 403 -30.46 -6.68 7.69
N ASP A 404 -29.52 -6.78 6.74
CA ASP A 404 -28.10 -6.87 7.04
C ASP A 404 -27.50 -5.47 7.15
N ARG A 405 -26.84 -5.18 8.27
CA ARG A 405 -26.25 -3.87 8.55
C ARG A 405 -25.18 -3.48 7.52
N ASP A 406 -24.33 -4.43 7.13
CA ASP A 406 -23.21 -4.14 6.24
C ASP A 406 -23.72 -3.85 4.80
N ILE A 407 -24.80 -4.52 4.37
CA ILE A 407 -25.47 -4.22 3.10
C ILE A 407 -26.17 -2.86 3.18
N SER A 408 -26.91 -2.59 4.26
CA SER A 408 -27.54 -1.29 4.49
C SER A 408 -26.49 -0.16 4.47
N SER A 409 -25.33 -0.36 5.12
CA SER A 409 -24.20 0.57 5.09
C SER A 409 -23.70 0.79 3.68
N SER A 410 -23.53 -0.26 2.87
CA SER A 410 -23.04 -0.15 1.50
C SER A 410 -24.02 0.60 0.57
N ILE A 411 -25.33 0.44 0.79
CA ILE A 411 -26.38 1.23 0.11
C ILE A 411 -26.28 2.70 0.51
N ASN A 412 -26.12 2.98 1.81
CA ASN A 412 -25.94 4.34 2.30
C ASN A 412 -24.66 4.99 1.75
N ILE A 413 -23.56 4.25 1.61
CA ILE A 413 -22.33 4.73 0.94
C ILE A 413 -22.61 5.10 -0.53
N LYS A 414 -23.42 4.31 -1.24
CA LYS A 414 -23.88 4.66 -2.60
C LYS A 414 -24.72 5.93 -2.59
N ARG A 415 -25.66 6.07 -1.65
CA ARG A 415 -26.49 7.26 -1.49
C ARG A 415 -25.66 8.52 -1.22
N VAL A 416 -24.63 8.43 -0.34
CA VAL A 416 -23.68 9.52 -0.09
C VAL A 416 -22.96 9.92 -1.39
N GLY A 417 -22.50 8.95 -2.17
CA GLY A 417 -21.80 9.19 -3.44
C GLY A 417 -22.67 9.86 -4.50
N LEU A 418 -23.96 9.60 -4.48
CA LEU A 418 -24.97 10.16 -5.38
C LEU A 418 -25.60 11.47 -4.87
N GLY A 419 -25.25 11.93 -3.65
CA GLY A 419 -25.90 13.08 -3.03
C GLY A 419 -27.35 12.81 -2.55
N LEU A 420 -27.72 11.53 -2.40
CA LEU A 420 -29.05 11.06 -1.96
C LEU A 420 -29.05 10.62 -0.49
N PHE A 421 -28.03 10.94 0.29
CA PHE A 421 -27.97 10.60 1.70
C PHE A 421 -28.65 11.70 2.53
N PRO A 422 -29.43 11.35 3.58
CA PRO A 422 -30.20 12.32 4.35
C PRO A 422 -29.33 13.35 5.06
N THR A 423 -29.87 14.54 5.29
CA THR A 423 -29.22 15.58 6.08
C THR A 423 -29.32 15.26 7.57
N ILE A 424 -28.18 15.11 8.23
CA ILE A 424 -28.10 14.77 9.66
C ILE A 424 -27.48 15.91 10.44
N LYS A 425 -28.15 16.34 11.53
CA LYS A 425 -27.60 17.30 12.50
C LYS A 425 -27.58 16.68 13.90
N ARG A 426 -26.68 17.18 14.76
CA ARG A 426 -26.66 16.79 16.17
C ARG A 426 -27.54 17.73 16.99
N ARG A 427 -28.55 17.18 17.66
CA ARG A 427 -29.37 17.89 18.66
C ARG A 427 -29.11 17.28 20.03
N LYS A 428 -28.71 18.10 21.03
CA LYS A 428 -28.38 17.63 22.40
C LYS A 428 -27.41 16.42 22.43
N GLY A 429 -26.42 16.40 21.52
CA GLY A 429 -25.45 15.31 21.39
C GLY A 429 -25.87 14.12 20.51
N ASN A 430 -27.14 13.92 20.26
CA ASN A 430 -27.68 12.82 19.45
C ASN A 430 -27.82 13.21 17.97
N PRO A 431 -27.47 12.31 17.04
CA PRO A 431 -27.72 12.54 15.62
C PRO A 431 -29.22 12.42 15.30
N VAL A 432 -29.73 13.36 14.54
CA VAL A 432 -31.15 13.39 14.12
C VAL A 432 -31.20 13.66 12.61
N VAL A 433 -32.05 12.91 11.91
CA VAL A 433 -32.37 13.16 10.50
C VAL A 433 -33.25 14.39 10.42
N ILE A 434 -32.88 15.38 9.60
CA ILE A 434 -33.64 16.61 9.38
C ILE A 434 -34.43 16.51 8.09
N GLU A 435 -33.83 15.94 7.05
CA GLU A 435 -34.44 15.82 5.74
C GLU A 435 -34.12 14.42 5.20
N SER A 436 -35.18 13.64 4.95
CA SER A 436 -35.06 12.28 4.40
C SER A 436 -35.11 12.30 2.88
N THR A 437 -34.30 11.47 2.26
CA THR A 437 -34.28 11.26 0.80
C THR A 437 -34.65 9.82 0.42
N THR A 438 -35.15 9.03 1.36
CA THR A 438 -35.47 7.61 1.18
C THR A 438 -36.47 7.36 0.04
N ASN A 439 -37.48 8.20 -0.08
CA ASN A 439 -38.57 7.99 -1.06
C ASN A 439 -38.09 7.90 -2.52
N SER A 440 -37.00 8.59 -2.87
CA SER A 440 -36.46 8.59 -4.24
C SER A 440 -35.80 7.27 -4.64
N THR A 441 -35.41 6.43 -3.69
CA THR A 441 -34.66 5.18 -3.92
C THR A 441 -35.27 3.95 -3.24
N LEU A 442 -36.48 4.10 -2.68
CA LEU A 442 -37.06 3.10 -1.81
C LEU A 442 -37.27 1.73 -2.49
N LYS A 443 -37.76 1.72 -3.72
CA LYS A 443 -38.03 0.48 -4.47
C LYS A 443 -36.75 -0.33 -4.69
N GLU A 444 -35.71 0.32 -5.17
CA GLU A 444 -34.41 -0.30 -5.45
C GLU A 444 -33.73 -0.82 -4.18
N VAL A 445 -33.81 -0.05 -3.08
CA VAL A 445 -33.25 -0.43 -1.79
C VAL A 445 -33.96 -1.64 -1.20
N LEU A 446 -35.29 -1.65 -1.21
CA LEU A 446 -36.10 -2.79 -0.72
C LEU A 446 -35.83 -4.04 -1.52
N LEU A 447 -35.73 -3.95 -2.84
CA LEU A 447 -35.39 -5.07 -3.72
C LEU A 447 -34.05 -5.73 -3.33
N VAL A 448 -33.02 -4.93 -3.03
CA VAL A 448 -31.72 -5.46 -2.62
C VAL A 448 -31.82 -6.23 -1.29
N HIS A 449 -32.54 -5.70 -0.31
CA HIS A 449 -32.73 -6.38 0.96
C HIS A 449 -33.53 -7.68 0.82
N GLN A 450 -34.59 -7.69 -0.01
CA GLN A 450 -35.37 -8.88 -0.32
C GLN A 450 -34.52 -9.97 -0.99
N LEU A 451 -33.76 -9.61 -2.03
CA LEU A 451 -32.84 -10.54 -2.72
C LEU A 451 -31.79 -11.11 -1.78
N TRP A 452 -31.23 -10.31 -0.89
CA TRP A 452 -30.27 -10.82 0.08
C TRP A 452 -30.92 -11.79 1.08
N ALA A 453 -32.11 -11.49 1.57
CA ALA A 453 -32.82 -12.33 2.53
C ALA A 453 -33.22 -13.70 1.92
N THR A 454 -33.55 -13.74 0.64
CA THR A 454 -33.88 -15.00 -0.08
C THR A 454 -32.66 -15.88 -0.31
N GLN A 455 -31.47 -15.30 -0.48
CA GLN A 455 -30.20 -16.03 -0.67
C GLN A 455 -29.63 -16.63 0.63
N LYS A 456 -30.21 -16.30 1.78
CA LYS A 456 -29.73 -16.79 3.08
C LYS A 456 -30.11 -18.26 3.27
N PRO A 457 -29.19 -19.19 3.55
CA PRO A 457 -29.56 -20.55 3.91
C PRO A 457 -30.41 -20.52 5.19
N LYS A 458 -31.56 -21.25 5.19
CA LYS A 458 -32.59 -21.27 6.24
C LYS A 458 -32.14 -21.78 7.63
N SER A 459 -30.84 -21.85 7.93
CA SER A 459 -30.28 -22.35 9.19
C SER A 459 -29.35 -21.36 9.85
N VAL A 460 -29.91 -20.38 10.55
CA VAL A 460 -29.25 -19.81 11.75
C VAL A 460 -30.27 -19.88 12.88
N ARG A 461 -30.08 -20.83 13.78
CA ARG A 461 -30.79 -20.86 15.06
C ARG A 461 -30.55 -19.52 15.76
N ILE A 462 -31.64 -18.84 16.04
CA ILE A 462 -31.68 -17.65 16.88
C ILE A 462 -31.33 -18.12 18.29
N ALA A 463 -30.24 -17.65 18.86
CA ALA A 463 -30.05 -17.65 20.29
C ALA A 463 -30.97 -16.53 20.80
N SER A 464 -32.07 -16.91 21.39
CA SER A 464 -32.94 -16.04 22.15
C SER A 464 -32.21 -15.52 23.37
N ALA A 465 -32.35 -14.20 23.60
CA ALA A 465 -32.10 -13.36 24.76
C ALA A 465 -30.71 -13.40 25.42
#